data_4de53674d8305be031721b6b2eb83795
#
_entry.id   4de53674d8305be031721b6b2eb83795
#
_cell.length_a   1.000
_cell.length_b   1.000
_cell.length_c   1.000
_cell.angle_alpha   90.00
_cell.angle_beta   90.00
_cell.angle_gamma   90.00
#
_symmetry.space_group_name_H-M   'P 1'
#
loop_
_entity.id
_entity.type
_entity.pdbx_description
1 polymer ?
#
loop_
_entity_poly.entity_id
_entity_poly.type
_entity_poly.pdbx_seq_one_letter_code
_entity_poly.pdbx_strand_id
1 'polypeptide(L)'
;MAIAGVPATAWEMARVLEHSLQYFRRTQLQEMSVEGKVRALSKLLRDNFGFVMQGIGVVVPIFATYDGNSKPEARLYFYDAMGAQFEATDYAATGSGSPAVRGILYYENTWGAKPLHKLAEREAVSLALRALDTAAESDTATAGVDRSGTIYPVIKIVSREGINTLPESKIAAVFKELVA
;
A
#
# COMPACT_ATOMS: atom_id res chain seq x y z
N MET A 1 -2.41 -5.55 1.73
CA MET A 1 -2.93 -4.23 1.40
C MET A 1 -2.45 -3.19 2.38
N ALA A 2 -2.31 -1.93 1.94
CA ALA A 2 -2.09 -0.77 2.80
C ALA A 2 -3.40 0.00 2.89
N ILE A 3 -3.67 0.67 4.02
CA ILE A 3 -5.01 1.20 4.32
C ILE A 3 -4.87 2.58 4.94
N ALA A 4 -5.71 3.52 4.48
CA ALA A 4 -6.01 4.76 5.17
C ALA A 4 -7.49 4.81 5.52
N GLY A 5 -7.85 5.50 6.60
CA GLY A 5 -9.23 5.65 7.07
C GLY A 5 -9.44 5.09 8.48
N VAL A 6 -10.66 4.63 8.77
CA VAL A 6 -11.05 4.14 10.10
C VAL A 6 -10.41 2.78 10.39
N PRO A 7 -9.52 2.67 11.41
CA PRO A 7 -8.75 1.45 11.65
C PRO A 7 -9.61 0.21 11.90
N ALA A 8 -10.67 0.32 12.71
CA ALA A 8 -11.54 -0.81 13.04
C ALA A 8 -12.17 -1.44 11.79
N THR A 9 -12.78 -0.60 10.94
CA THR A 9 -13.38 -1.04 9.67
C THR A 9 -12.33 -1.62 8.72
N ALA A 10 -11.17 -1.00 8.66
CA ALA A 10 -10.06 -1.43 7.82
C ALA A 10 -9.53 -2.81 8.23
N TRP A 11 -9.38 -3.05 9.53
CA TRP A 11 -8.97 -4.36 10.06
C TRP A 11 -10.00 -5.44 9.78
N GLU A 12 -11.29 -5.15 9.98
CA GLU A 12 -12.37 -6.08 9.68
C GLU A 12 -12.37 -6.45 8.19
N MET A 13 -12.31 -5.47 7.28
CA MET A 13 -12.23 -5.72 5.84
C MET A 13 -11.03 -6.56 5.46
N ALA A 14 -9.86 -6.29 6.06
CA ALA A 14 -8.65 -7.08 5.81
C ALA A 14 -8.84 -8.54 6.20
N ARG A 15 -9.44 -8.80 7.37
CA ARG A 15 -9.72 -10.16 7.84
C ARG A 15 -10.76 -10.87 7.00
N VAL A 16 -11.85 -10.19 6.65
CA VAL A 16 -12.88 -10.77 5.79
C VAL A 16 -12.32 -11.12 4.41
N LEU A 17 -11.51 -10.22 3.83
CA LEU A 17 -10.83 -10.49 2.55
C LEU A 17 -9.91 -11.70 2.67
N GLU A 18 -9.04 -11.75 3.68
CA GLU A 18 -8.12 -12.87 3.92
C GLU A 18 -8.87 -14.20 4.02
N HIS A 19 -9.93 -14.26 4.85
CA HIS A 19 -10.74 -15.46 5.00
C HIS A 19 -11.44 -15.86 3.70
N SER A 20 -11.94 -14.89 2.94
CA SER A 20 -12.62 -15.15 1.66
C SER A 20 -11.65 -15.75 0.64
N LEU A 21 -10.41 -15.25 0.57
CA LEU A 21 -9.38 -15.78 -0.32
C LEU A 21 -8.94 -17.18 0.11
N GLN A 22 -8.76 -17.41 1.41
CA GLN A 22 -8.43 -18.74 1.94
C GLN A 22 -9.56 -19.75 1.71
N TYR A 23 -10.81 -19.35 1.92
CA TYR A 23 -11.97 -20.18 1.66
C TYR A 23 -12.05 -20.58 0.18
N PHE A 24 -11.91 -19.61 -0.73
CA PHE A 24 -11.89 -19.86 -2.16
C PHE A 24 -10.80 -20.86 -2.53
N ARG A 25 -9.57 -20.68 -2.05
CA ARG A 25 -8.45 -21.58 -2.30
C ARG A 25 -8.74 -23.02 -1.85
N ARG A 26 -9.33 -23.17 -0.65
CA ARG A 26 -9.65 -24.50 -0.09
C ARG A 26 -10.79 -25.20 -0.83
N THR A 27 -11.80 -24.45 -1.29
CA THR A 27 -12.98 -25.01 -1.95
C THR A 27 -12.77 -25.24 -3.44
N GLN A 28 -12.01 -24.35 -4.10
CA GLN A 28 -11.76 -24.44 -5.54
C GLN A 28 -10.42 -25.11 -5.88
N LEU A 29 -9.60 -25.42 -4.86
CA LEU A 29 -8.27 -26.03 -4.99
C LEU A 29 -7.32 -25.25 -5.91
N GLN A 30 -7.57 -23.94 -6.06
CA GLN A 30 -6.76 -23.03 -6.86
C GLN A 30 -6.78 -21.63 -6.27
N GLU A 31 -5.77 -20.82 -6.59
CA GLU A 31 -5.75 -19.41 -6.21
C GLU A 31 -6.81 -18.62 -6.99
N MET A 32 -7.43 -17.66 -6.31
CA MET A 32 -8.32 -16.69 -6.96
C MET A 32 -7.50 -15.82 -7.93
N SER A 33 -8.05 -15.55 -9.11
CA SER A 33 -7.41 -14.64 -10.08
C SER A 33 -7.20 -13.25 -9.48
N VAL A 34 -6.26 -12.49 -10.03
CA VAL A 34 -6.02 -11.10 -9.60
C VAL A 34 -7.28 -10.26 -9.69
N GLU A 35 -8.02 -10.39 -10.80
CA GLU A 35 -9.30 -9.71 -11.01
C GLU A 35 -10.34 -10.11 -9.97
N GLY A 36 -10.37 -11.39 -9.58
CA GLY A 36 -11.24 -11.88 -8.51
C GLY A 36 -10.89 -11.26 -7.16
N LYS A 37 -9.61 -11.22 -6.80
CA LYS A 37 -9.11 -10.59 -5.56
C LYS A 37 -9.46 -9.10 -5.52
N VAL A 38 -9.22 -8.39 -6.62
CA VAL A 38 -9.50 -6.96 -6.76
C VAL A 38 -11.00 -6.67 -6.63
N ARG A 39 -11.85 -7.47 -7.28
CA ARG A 39 -13.33 -7.35 -7.17
C ARG A 39 -13.86 -7.72 -5.80
N ALA A 40 -13.25 -8.69 -5.11
CA ALA A 40 -13.64 -9.05 -3.76
C ALA A 40 -13.45 -7.86 -2.79
N LEU A 41 -12.32 -7.15 -2.90
CA LEU A 41 -12.09 -5.93 -2.12
C LEU A 41 -13.06 -4.80 -2.50
N SER A 42 -13.31 -4.58 -3.79
CA SER A 42 -14.34 -3.63 -4.27
C SER A 42 -15.72 -3.90 -3.65
N LYS A 43 -16.09 -5.18 -3.57
CA LYS A 43 -17.37 -5.57 -2.96
C LYS A 43 -17.43 -5.22 -1.48
N LEU A 44 -16.39 -5.50 -0.71
CA LEU A 44 -16.32 -5.16 0.71
C LEU A 44 -16.48 -3.65 0.94
N LEU A 45 -15.82 -2.82 0.11
CA LEU A 45 -15.95 -1.37 0.18
C LEU A 45 -17.38 -0.91 -0.14
N ARG A 46 -18.00 -1.46 -1.18
CA ARG A 46 -19.40 -1.15 -1.52
C ARG A 46 -20.38 -1.58 -0.43
N ASP A 47 -20.18 -2.75 0.15
CA ASP A 47 -21.03 -3.24 1.23
C ASP A 47 -20.93 -2.32 2.47
N ASN A 48 -19.78 -1.65 2.66
CA ASN A 48 -19.56 -0.67 3.73
C ASN A 48 -20.10 0.75 3.41
N PHE A 49 -20.59 1.00 2.21
CA PHE A 49 -20.97 2.33 1.73
C PHE A 49 -22.02 3.02 2.64
N GLY A 50 -22.93 2.25 3.22
CA GLY A 50 -23.92 2.77 4.18
C GLY A 50 -23.30 3.48 5.39
N PHE A 51 -22.17 2.98 5.90
CA PHE A 51 -21.42 3.61 6.98
C PHE A 51 -20.64 4.84 6.49
N VAL A 52 -20.11 4.78 5.27
CA VAL A 52 -19.41 5.91 4.66
C VAL A 52 -20.36 7.11 4.53
N MET A 53 -21.60 6.89 4.09
CA MET A 53 -22.63 7.94 4.00
C MET A 53 -23.01 8.57 5.33
N GLN A 54 -22.78 7.86 6.44
CA GLN A 54 -22.99 8.37 7.80
C GLN A 54 -21.74 9.09 8.35
N GLY A 55 -20.69 9.24 7.54
CA GLY A 55 -19.42 9.84 7.95
C GLY A 55 -18.54 8.95 8.83
N ILE A 56 -18.88 7.66 8.94
CA ILE A 56 -18.15 6.65 9.72
C ILE A 56 -17.67 5.54 8.78
N GLY A 57 -16.62 4.84 9.17
CA GLY A 57 -16.18 3.64 8.45
C GLY A 57 -15.50 3.89 7.09
N VAL A 58 -15.06 5.11 6.79
CA VAL A 58 -14.32 5.40 5.54
C VAL A 58 -13.01 4.64 5.50
N VAL A 59 -12.79 3.87 4.42
CA VAL A 59 -11.56 3.13 4.16
C VAL A 59 -11.16 3.34 2.70
N VAL A 60 -9.91 3.73 2.48
CA VAL A 60 -9.33 3.95 1.15
C VAL A 60 -8.06 3.12 1.01
N PRO A 61 -8.16 1.87 0.53
CA PRO A 61 -7.03 0.95 0.50
C PRO A 61 -6.20 1.08 -0.77
N ILE A 62 -4.95 0.64 -0.66
CA ILE A 62 -4.08 0.24 -1.76
C ILE A 62 -3.90 -1.27 -1.69
N PHE A 63 -4.07 -1.95 -2.81
CA PHE A 63 -3.88 -3.39 -2.92
C PHE A 63 -2.74 -3.69 -3.89
N ALA A 64 -1.67 -4.30 -3.37
CA ALA A 64 -0.55 -4.78 -4.17
C ALA A 64 -0.61 -6.30 -4.25
N THR A 65 -0.37 -6.84 -5.43
CA THR A 65 -0.34 -8.28 -5.68
C THR A 65 0.76 -8.61 -6.69
N TYR A 66 1.20 -9.85 -6.65
CA TYR A 66 2.10 -10.40 -7.67
C TYR A 66 1.34 -11.48 -8.44
N ASP A 67 1.24 -11.31 -9.75
CA ASP A 67 0.67 -12.32 -10.63
C ASP A 67 1.80 -13.21 -11.14
N GLY A 68 1.76 -14.48 -10.74
CA GLY A 68 2.78 -15.47 -11.11
C GLY A 68 2.44 -16.28 -12.36
N ASN A 69 1.28 -16.06 -12.98
CA ASN A 69 0.77 -16.96 -14.02
C ASN A 69 1.44 -16.75 -15.39
N SER A 70 0.83 -16.00 -16.29
CA SER A 70 1.29 -15.95 -17.71
C SER A 70 2.37 -14.91 -17.99
N LYS A 71 2.38 -13.83 -17.24
CA LYS A 71 3.43 -12.81 -17.20
C LYS A 71 3.68 -12.46 -15.74
N PRO A 72 4.78 -12.91 -15.15
CA PRO A 72 5.12 -12.57 -13.77
C PRO A 72 5.20 -11.04 -13.62
N GLU A 73 4.26 -10.44 -12.95
CA GLU A 73 4.16 -8.99 -12.86
C GLU A 73 3.60 -8.58 -11.48
N ALA A 74 4.22 -7.56 -10.90
CA ALA A 74 3.66 -6.89 -9.74
C ALA A 74 2.58 -5.92 -10.22
N ARG A 75 1.38 -6.01 -9.65
CA ARG A 75 0.25 -5.14 -9.97
C ARG A 75 -0.21 -4.37 -8.74
N LEU A 76 -0.54 -3.12 -8.94
CA LEU A 76 -0.90 -2.19 -7.89
C LEU A 76 -2.28 -1.58 -8.21
N TYR A 77 -3.18 -1.64 -7.23
CA TYR A 77 -4.53 -1.09 -7.35
C TYR A 77 -4.79 -0.11 -6.21
N PHE A 78 -5.48 0.96 -6.52
CA PHE A 78 -6.03 1.86 -5.52
C PHE A 78 -7.54 1.96 -5.68
N TYR A 79 -8.21 2.32 -4.60
CA TYR A 79 -9.67 2.36 -4.54
C TYR A 79 -10.13 3.69 -3.99
N ASP A 80 -11.34 4.08 -4.37
CA ASP A 80 -12.08 5.09 -3.62
C ASP A 80 -12.90 4.45 -2.48
N ALA A 81 -13.50 5.29 -1.66
CA ALA A 81 -14.32 4.83 -0.53
C ALA A 81 -15.62 4.12 -0.95
N MET A 82 -16.02 4.22 -2.22
CA MET A 82 -17.20 3.59 -2.78
C MET A 82 -16.90 2.25 -3.48
N GLY A 83 -15.61 1.86 -3.50
CA GLY A 83 -15.17 0.60 -4.08
C GLY A 83 -14.89 0.65 -5.58
N ALA A 84 -14.78 1.83 -6.19
CA ALA A 84 -14.22 1.92 -7.52
C ALA A 84 -12.73 1.60 -7.48
N GLN A 85 -12.30 0.75 -8.39
CA GLN A 85 -10.93 0.25 -8.46
C GLN A 85 -10.19 0.83 -9.66
N PHE A 86 -8.94 1.17 -9.46
CA PHE A 86 -8.08 1.73 -10.49
C PHE A 86 -6.73 1.03 -10.43
N GLU A 87 -6.22 0.60 -11.56
CA GLU A 87 -4.86 0.07 -11.65
C GLU A 87 -3.87 1.23 -11.75
N ALA A 88 -2.86 1.22 -10.90
CA ALA A 88 -1.79 2.21 -10.93
C ALA A 88 -0.62 1.67 -11.77
N THR A 89 -0.06 2.52 -12.61
CA THR A 89 1.05 2.14 -13.49
C THR A 89 2.36 1.97 -12.72
N ASP A 90 2.71 2.93 -11.87
CA ASP A 90 4.03 2.95 -11.22
C ASP A 90 3.94 3.11 -9.69
N TYR A 91 2.95 3.84 -9.19
CA TYR A 91 2.80 4.11 -7.76
C TYR A 91 1.37 4.45 -7.36
N ALA A 92 1.07 4.33 -6.08
CA ALA A 92 -0.16 4.83 -5.47
C ALA A 92 0.14 5.39 -4.08
N ALA A 93 -0.67 6.34 -3.64
CA ALA A 93 -0.62 6.88 -2.30
C ALA A 93 -2.04 7.13 -1.79
N THR A 94 -2.27 6.86 -0.51
CA THR A 94 -3.54 7.06 0.19
C THR A 94 -3.29 7.69 1.56
N GLY A 95 -4.33 8.24 2.17
CA GLY A 95 -4.26 8.96 3.44
C GLY A 95 -4.13 10.46 3.27
N SER A 96 -4.17 11.19 4.38
CA SER A 96 -4.14 12.66 4.42
C SER A 96 -2.84 13.24 3.85
N GLY A 97 -1.70 12.59 4.09
CA GLY A 97 -0.39 12.96 3.53
C GLY A 97 -0.20 12.59 2.04
N SER A 98 -1.17 11.92 1.41
CA SER A 98 -1.03 11.45 0.02
C SER A 98 -0.76 12.54 -1.02
N PRO A 99 -1.23 13.80 -0.91
CA PRO A 99 -0.89 14.84 -1.87
C PRO A 99 0.62 15.12 -1.93
N ALA A 100 1.28 15.22 -0.78
CA ALA A 100 2.73 15.43 -0.70
C ALA A 100 3.49 14.22 -1.27
N VAL A 101 3.12 13.00 -0.86
CA VAL A 101 3.72 11.75 -1.36
C VAL A 101 3.60 11.64 -2.89
N ARG A 102 2.41 11.93 -3.45
CA ARG A 102 2.19 11.90 -4.91
C ARG A 102 3.07 12.90 -5.65
N GLY A 103 3.25 14.09 -5.10
CA GLY A 103 4.14 15.09 -5.69
C GLY A 103 5.57 14.59 -5.79
N ILE A 104 6.10 14.00 -4.72
CA ILE A 104 7.44 13.42 -4.69
C ILE A 104 7.57 12.26 -5.67
N LEU A 105 6.63 11.31 -5.63
CA LEU A 105 6.67 10.13 -6.50
C LEU A 105 6.54 10.50 -7.98
N TYR A 106 5.68 11.48 -8.31
CA TYR A 106 5.58 12.02 -9.66
C TYR A 106 6.90 12.66 -10.11
N TYR A 107 7.49 13.50 -9.26
CA TYR A 107 8.75 14.17 -9.56
C TYR A 107 9.87 13.14 -9.82
N GLU A 108 10.04 12.19 -8.92
CA GLU A 108 11.08 11.15 -9.05
C GLU A 108 10.83 10.24 -10.26
N ASN A 109 9.57 9.90 -10.56
CA ASN A 109 9.26 9.06 -11.72
C ASN A 109 9.50 9.76 -13.06
N THR A 110 9.29 11.09 -13.11
CA THR A 110 9.34 11.87 -14.36
C THR A 110 10.70 12.52 -14.56
N TRP A 111 11.30 13.04 -13.51
CA TRP A 111 12.50 13.87 -13.55
C TRP A 111 13.70 13.28 -12.80
N GLY A 112 13.48 12.19 -12.07
CA GLY A 112 14.55 11.48 -11.36
C GLY A 112 15.53 10.78 -12.31
N ALA A 113 16.61 10.27 -11.76
CA ALA A 113 17.66 9.60 -12.51
C ALA A 113 17.16 8.35 -13.27
N LYS A 114 16.10 7.71 -12.79
CA LYS A 114 15.47 6.55 -13.42
C LYS A 114 14.00 6.41 -12.97
N PRO A 115 13.11 5.83 -13.83
CA PRO A 115 11.72 5.58 -13.48
C PRO A 115 11.58 4.67 -12.26
N LEU A 116 10.49 4.82 -11.50
CA LEU A 116 10.26 4.09 -10.23
C LEU A 116 10.30 2.58 -10.40
N HIS A 117 9.76 2.03 -11.49
CA HIS A 117 9.77 0.59 -11.78
C HIS A 117 11.17 0.00 -12.04
N LYS A 118 12.20 0.84 -12.17
CA LYS A 118 13.61 0.44 -12.33
C LYS A 118 14.43 0.61 -11.06
N LEU A 119 13.84 1.07 -9.98
CA LEU A 119 14.53 1.22 -8.70
C LEU A 119 14.87 -0.16 -8.12
N ALA A 120 16.06 -0.29 -7.58
CA ALA A 120 16.38 -1.43 -6.71
C ALA A 120 15.59 -1.34 -5.40
N GLU A 121 15.38 -2.46 -4.72
CA GLU A 121 14.64 -2.54 -3.46
C GLU A 121 15.08 -1.46 -2.45
N ARG A 122 16.39 -1.33 -2.23
CA ARG A 122 16.95 -0.34 -1.30
C ARG A 122 16.62 1.09 -1.70
N GLU A 123 16.68 1.41 -2.99
CA GLU A 123 16.36 2.74 -3.51
C GLU A 123 14.87 3.06 -3.35
N ALA A 124 14.01 2.07 -3.61
CA ALA A 124 12.57 2.20 -3.40
C ALA A 124 12.22 2.41 -1.92
N VAL A 125 12.88 1.69 -1.00
CA VAL A 125 12.75 1.88 0.45
C VAL A 125 13.21 3.28 0.85
N SER A 126 14.38 3.73 0.36
CA SER A 126 14.90 5.08 0.61
C SER A 126 13.91 6.17 0.15
N LEU A 127 13.38 6.01 -1.06
CA LEU A 127 12.38 6.95 -1.59
C LEU A 127 11.09 6.95 -0.76
N ALA A 128 10.60 5.78 -0.34
CA ALA A 128 9.40 5.68 0.49
C ALA A 128 9.60 6.37 1.85
N LEU A 129 10.77 6.21 2.47
CA LEU A 129 11.09 6.88 3.74
C LEU A 129 11.13 8.40 3.57
N ARG A 130 11.80 8.91 2.54
CA ARG A 130 11.83 10.35 2.23
C ARG A 130 10.44 10.90 1.95
N ALA A 131 9.62 10.18 1.19
CA ALA A 131 8.27 10.61 0.87
C ALA A 131 7.37 10.69 2.11
N LEU A 132 7.47 9.72 3.03
CA LEU A 132 6.73 9.73 4.30
C LEU A 132 7.21 10.84 5.22
N ASP A 133 8.52 11.04 5.36
CA ASP A 133 9.10 12.09 6.19
C ASP A 133 8.67 13.49 5.68
N THR A 134 8.74 13.70 4.37
CA THR A 134 8.25 14.95 3.76
C THR A 134 6.75 15.17 3.95
N ALA A 135 5.94 14.12 3.85
CA ALA A 135 4.51 14.23 4.08
C ALA A 135 4.18 14.64 5.51
N ALA A 136 4.94 14.16 6.48
CA ALA A 136 4.77 14.49 7.89
C ALA A 136 5.03 15.96 8.23
N GLU A 137 5.82 16.68 7.45
CA GLU A 137 6.04 18.11 7.62
C GLU A 137 4.76 18.94 7.38
N SER A 138 3.88 18.48 6.50
CA SER A 138 2.67 19.19 6.10
C SER A 138 1.37 18.57 6.58
N ASP A 139 1.43 17.33 7.09
CA ASP A 139 0.25 16.58 7.54
C ASP A 139 0.43 16.03 8.96
N THR A 140 -0.27 16.64 9.90
CA THR A 140 -0.22 16.28 11.31
C THR A 140 -0.75 14.87 11.64
N ALA A 141 -1.50 14.25 10.71
CA ALA A 141 -2.00 12.90 10.86
C ALA A 141 -1.04 11.83 10.26
N THR A 142 -0.01 12.27 9.56
CA THR A 142 1.07 11.39 9.06
C THR A 142 2.25 11.47 10.02
N ALA A 143 2.55 10.35 10.69
CA ALA A 143 3.76 10.26 11.49
C ALA A 143 4.98 10.20 10.55
N GLY A 144 5.90 11.12 10.75
CA GLY A 144 7.22 11.11 10.11
C GLY A 144 8.11 10.01 10.70
N VAL A 145 9.33 9.93 10.19
CA VAL A 145 10.33 9.07 10.79
C VAL A 145 10.75 9.68 12.14
N ASP A 146 10.62 8.90 13.19
CA ASP A 146 11.08 9.32 14.51
C ASP A 146 12.61 9.50 14.49
N ARG A 147 13.05 10.75 14.60
CA ARG A 147 14.49 11.10 14.61
C ARG A 147 15.24 10.56 15.82
N SER A 148 14.53 10.13 16.87
CA SER A 148 15.12 9.39 17.98
C SER A 148 15.52 7.96 17.58
N GLY A 149 15.04 7.49 16.42
CA GLY A 149 15.40 6.18 15.87
C GLY A 149 14.74 5.01 16.58
N THR A 150 13.58 5.23 17.22
CA THR A 150 12.84 4.18 17.95
C THR A 150 11.62 3.67 17.18
N ILE A 151 11.04 4.46 16.28
CA ILE A 151 9.83 4.10 15.53
C ILE A 151 10.11 4.20 14.02
N TYR A 152 9.87 3.10 13.33
CA TYR A 152 10.01 3.01 11.87
C TYR A 152 8.70 2.61 11.21
N PRO A 153 8.44 3.04 9.96
CA PRO A 153 7.26 2.62 9.23
C PRO A 153 7.31 1.13 8.90
N VAL A 154 6.16 0.49 8.84
CA VAL A 154 6.06 -0.90 8.38
C VAL A 154 6.21 -0.93 6.87
N ILE A 155 7.24 -1.62 6.38
CA ILE A 155 7.50 -1.81 4.95
C ILE A 155 7.30 -3.28 4.59
N LYS A 156 6.47 -3.52 3.57
CA LYS A 156 6.23 -4.86 3.02
C LYS A 156 6.62 -4.89 1.55
N ILE A 157 7.32 -5.95 1.18
CA ILE A 157 7.73 -6.23 -0.19
C ILE A 157 6.87 -7.36 -0.71
N VAL A 158 6.22 -7.14 -1.85
CA VAL A 158 5.40 -8.14 -2.54
C VAL A 158 6.18 -8.61 -3.77
N SER A 159 6.52 -9.87 -3.81
CA SER A 159 7.32 -10.47 -4.87
C SER A 159 6.78 -11.85 -5.28
N ARG A 160 7.45 -12.51 -6.19
CA ARG A 160 7.17 -13.89 -6.58
C ARG A 160 7.26 -14.87 -5.38
N GLU A 161 8.09 -14.56 -4.41
CA GLU A 161 8.32 -15.38 -3.23
C GLU A 161 7.25 -15.18 -2.15
N GLY A 162 6.36 -14.20 -2.35
CA GLY A 162 5.30 -13.85 -1.42
C GLY A 162 5.42 -12.44 -0.84
N ILE A 163 4.90 -12.27 0.37
CA ILE A 163 4.89 -10.98 1.07
C ILE A 163 5.90 -11.05 2.21
N ASN A 164 6.96 -10.27 2.11
CA ASN A 164 7.98 -10.14 3.14
C ASN A 164 7.84 -8.81 3.87
N THR A 165 7.86 -8.84 5.21
CA THR A 165 7.97 -7.63 6.03
C THR A 165 9.46 -7.31 6.20
N LEU A 166 9.85 -6.10 5.84
CA LEU A 166 11.23 -5.66 6.00
C LEU A 166 11.55 -5.50 7.50
N PRO A 167 12.64 -6.10 8.00
CA PRO A 167 13.03 -5.93 9.41
C PRO A 167 13.36 -4.47 9.74
N GLU A 168 12.98 -4.01 10.92
CA GLU A 168 13.26 -2.64 11.38
C GLU A 168 14.76 -2.29 11.31
N SER A 169 15.64 -3.24 11.58
CA SER A 169 17.09 -3.05 11.48
C SER A 169 17.55 -2.66 10.07
N LYS A 170 16.93 -3.21 9.03
CA LYS A 170 17.20 -2.82 7.63
C LYS A 170 16.66 -1.43 7.33
N ILE A 171 15.46 -1.11 7.82
CA ILE A 171 14.86 0.21 7.65
C ILE A 171 15.72 1.27 8.34
N ALA A 172 16.13 0.99 9.57
CA ALA A 172 17.03 1.85 10.34
C ALA A 172 18.36 2.12 9.63
N ALA A 173 18.95 1.09 9.01
CA ALA A 173 20.18 1.25 8.25
C ALA A 173 20.03 2.18 7.06
N VAL A 174 18.93 2.03 6.29
CA VAL A 174 18.63 2.93 5.17
C VAL A 174 18.36 4.35 5.66
N PHE A 175 17.61 4.51 6.76
CA PHE A 175 17.29 5.82 7.30
C PHE A 175 18.54 6.57 7.81
N LYS A 176 19.45 5.90 8.51
CA LYS A 176 20.70 6.50 8.99
C LYS A 176 21.54 7.09 7.83
N GLU A 177 21.54 6.46 6.70
CA GLU A 177 22.25 6.98 5.52
C GLU A 177 21.57 8.19 4.88
N LEU A 178 20.24 8.36 5.09
CA LEU A 178 19.49 9.51 4.59
C LEU A 178 19.68 10.77 5.44
N VAL A 179 20.00 10.61 6.72
CA VAL A 179 20.13 11.70 7.70
C VAL A 179 21.60 12.03 8.03
N ALA A 180 22.55 11.22 7.53
CA ALA A 180 24.00 11.46 7.69
C ALA A 180 24.49 12.48 6.67
#